data_9eb524320400875fe4de24b62b3cddb5
#
_entry.id   9eb524320400875fe4de24b62b3cddb5
#
_cell.length_a   1.000
_cell.length_b   1.000
_cell.length_c   1.000
_cell.angle_alpha   90.00
_cell.angle_beta   90.00
_cell.angle_gamma   90.00
#
_symmetry.space_group_name_H-M   'P 1'
#
loop_
_entity.id
_entity.type
_entity.pdbx_description
1 polymer ?
#
loop_
_entity_poly.entity_id
_entity_poly.type
_entity_poly.pdbx_seq_one_letter_code
_entity_poly.pdbx_strand_id
1 'polypeptide(L)'
;MSDKNGNDQAGAPRIKLKTRLYAWWEGYDLSGLKRKGEESDAAPQPAAAAQPAAPNQGGGLNRWGKPLWTASRIEVAEKLWGKGFNTPGGQDHIPYLVKPLGLNPAMSVLDLSAGLGGTSRTMANKYGCWVTGLEASEFLAKEGMIRSFKEGLEKKAPIETYDPENFSHPKRVDAIVYKEGMFSVRGKDQLFDGMELALKPRGHLLMTDYVIEPALAGAKAVQVWCDKEPMQPHLWSKDQMAAAFAQRNLDLRIAEDITDTHRGLILSAIQGLVEHLERHHLNHETKIAVMDEVELWVRRIAAIEAGMRVCRFYALKPAE
;
A
#
# COMPACT_ATOMS: atom_id res chain seq x y z
N MET A 1 -10.12 42.79 44.43
CA MET A 1 -11.32 42.57 43.61
C MET A 1 -10.85 42.42 42.17
N SER A 2 -10.70 41.24 41.72
CA SER A 2 -10.41 40.94 40.31
C SER A 2 -10.70 39.45 40.09
N ASP A 3 -11.74 39.22 39.38
CA ASP A 3 -12.20 37.87 39.01
C ASP A 3 -11.31 37.29 37.92
N LYS A 4 -10.81 36.09 38.18
CA LYS A 4 -10.21 35.19 37.17
C LYS A 4 -11.28 34.18 36.82
N ASN A 5 -11.92 34.34 35.68
CA ASN A 5 -12.64 33.27 35.02
C ASN A 5 -11.68 32.57 34.03
N GLY A 6 -11.13 31.46 34.47
CA GLY A 6 -10.47 30.46 33.61
C GLY A 6 -11.52 29.49 33.07
N ASN A 7 -11.75 29.56 31.79
CA ASN A 7 -12.67 28.65 31.09
C ASN A 7 -11.88 27.42 30.63
N ASP A 8 -11.76 26.40 31.49
CA ASP A 8 -11.26 25.08 31.15
C ASP A 8 -12.36 24.32 30.42
N GLN A 9 -12.38 24.41 29.11
CA GLN A 9 -13.10 23.45 28.28
C GLN A 9 -12.32 22.15 28.23
N ALA A 10 -12.57 21.25 29.17
CA ALA A 10 -12.15 19.86 29.10
C ALA A 10 -12.78 19.21 27.86
N GLY A 11 -11.99 18.97 26.84
CA GLY A 11 -12.39 18.27 25.62
C GLY A 11 -12.92 16.88 25.96
N ALA A 12 -14.13 16.55 25.47
CA ALA A 12 -14.75 15.24 25.65
C ALA A 12 -13.78 14.13 25.19
N PRO A 13 -13.70 12.96 25.87
CA PRO A 13 -12.79 11.90 25.52
C PRO A 13 -13.05 11.42 24.08
N ARG A 14 -12.03 11.47 23.24
CA ARG A 14 -12.10 10.96 21.86
C ARG A 14 -12.24 9.45 21.91
N ILE A 15 -13.41 8.94 21.50
CA ILE A 15 -13.66 7.50 21.37
C ILE A 15 -12.62 6.91 20.40
N LYS A 16 -11.96 5.81 20.79
CA LYS A 16 -10.95 5.14 19.96
C LYS A 16 -11.56 4.72 18.62
N LEU A 17 -10.83 4.88 17.54
CA LEU A 17 -11.27 4.58 16.16
C LEU A 17 -11.90 3.17 16.03
N LYS A 18 -11.27 2.17 16.67
CA LYS A 18 -11.79 0.80 16.70
C LYS A 18 -13.21 0.72 17.29
N THR A 19 -13.48 1.41 18.38
CA THR A 19 -14.79 1.45 19.04
C THR A 19 -15.84 2.11 18.14
N ARG A 20 -15.48 3.19 17.42
CA ARG A 20 -16.38 3.84 16.45
C ARG A 20 -16.75 2.91 15.30
N LEU A 21 -15.78 2.15 14.76
CA LEU A 21 -16.01 1.20 13.68
C LEU A 21 -16.89 0.03 14.11
N TYR A 22 -16.67 -0.53 15.31
CA TYR A 22 -17.54 -1.57 15.85
C TYR A 22 -18.97 -1.07 16.11
N ALA A 23 -19.12 0.10 16.69
CA ALA A 23 -20.44 0.70 16.92
C ALA A 23 -21.18 0.94 15.59
N TRP A 24 -20.50 1.42 14.56
CA TRP A 24 -21.07 1.55 13.23
C TRP A 24 -21.48 0.20 12.62
N TRP A 25 -20.66 -0.86 12.80
CA TRP A 25 -20.96 -2.21 12.35
C TRP A 25 -22.23 -2.77 12.99
N GLU A 26 -22.38 -2.62 14.30
CA GLU A 26 -23.53 -3.02 15.10
C GLU A 26 -24.79 -2.19 14.80
N GLY A 27 -24.68 -1.12 13.99
CA GLY A 27 -25.79 -0.25 13.63
C GLY A 27 -26.09 0.84 14.66
N TYR A 28 -25.19 1.10 15.61
CA TYR A 28 -25.34 2.21 16.55
C TYR A 28 -25.06 3.55 15.87
N ASP A 29 -25.89 4.55 16.18
CA ASP A 29 -25.64 5.93 15.79
C ASP A 29 -24.44 6.48 16.58
N LEU A 30 -23.36 6.76 15.88
CA LEU A 30 -22.13 7.29 16.49
C LEU A 30 -22.29 8.68 17.10
N SER A 31 -23.33 9.42 16.71
CA SER A 31 -23.68 10.71 17.31
C SER A 31 -24.22 10.54 18.74
N GLY A 32 -24.83 9.38 19.04
CA GLY A 32 -25.37 9.03 20.36
C GLY A 32 -24.32 8.55 21.37
N LEU A 33 -23.18 8.03 20.93
CA LEU A 33 -22.11 7.51 21.80
C LEU A 33 -21.35 8.58 22.59
N LYS A 34 -21.62 9.85 22.36
CA LYS A 34 -21.07 10.96 23.16
C LYS A 34 -21.59 11.03 24.61
N ARG A 35 -22.52 10.13 25.01
CA ARG A 35 -23.26 10.30 26.27
C ARG A 35 -23.16 9.18 27.32
N LYS A 36 -22.47 8.06 27.12
CA LYS A 36 -22.30 7.07 28.22
C LYS A 36 -20.95 6.38 28.15
N GLY A 37 -20.08 6.67 29.13
CA GLY A 37 -18.97 5.80 29.49
C GLY A 37 -19.53 4.65 30.34
N GLU A 38 -19.49 3.44 29.81
CA GLU A 38 -19.47 2.20 30.56
C GLU A 38 -18.69 1.16 29.74
N GLU A 39 -17.65 0.64 30.38
CA GLU A 39 -16.85 -0.46 29.87
C GLU A 39 -17.66 -1.75 29.88
N SER A 40 -17.67 -2.46 28.77
CA SER A 40 -18.04 -3.86 28.72
C SER A 40 -16.96 -4.62 28.00
N ASP A 41 -16.12 -5.30 28.77
CA ASP A 41 -15.18 -6.32 28.31
C ASP A 41 -15.94 -7.57 27.90
N ALA A 42 -16.00 -7.85 26.62
CA ALA A 42 -16.30 -9.18 26.08
C ALA A 42 -15.30 -9.50 24.98
N ALA A 43 -14.35 -10.35 25.28
CA ALA A 43 -13.36 -10.85 24.33
C ALA A 43 -14.02 -11.85 23.35
N PRO A 44 -13.78 -11.74 22.03
CA PRO A 44 -14.22 -12.77 21.07
C PRO A 44 -13.34 -14.01 21.17
N GLN A 45 -13.98 -15.18 21.13
CA GLN A 45 -13.33 -16.49 21.17
C GLN A 45 -12.45 -16.73 19.93
N PRO A 46 -11.31 -17.45 20.07
CA PRO A 46 -10.40 -17.71 18.96
C PRO A 46 -10.98 -18.72 17.97
N ALA A 47 -11.02 -18.35 16.71
CA ALA A 47 -11.31 -19.26 15.61
C ALA A 47 -10.17 -20.27 15.42
N ALA A 48 -10.53 -21.51 15.10
CA ALA A 48 -9.66 -22.66 14.97
C ALA A 48 -8.47 -22.44 14.01
N ALA A 49 -7.32 -23.00 14.36
CA ALA A 49 -6.09 -22.96 13.60
C ALA A 49 -6.26 -23.55 12.18
N ALA A 50 -5.98 -22.74 11.17
CA ALA A 50 -5.92 -23.16 9.79
C ALA A 50 -4.57 -23.79 9.45
N GLN A 51 -4.60 -24.91 8.73
CA GLN A 51 -3.43 -25.63 8.23
C GLN A 51 -2.59 -24.75 7.27
N PRO A 52 -1.26 -25.00 7.13
CA PRO A 52 -0.41 -24.21 6.24
C PRO A 52 -0.84 -24.41 4.79
N ALA A 53 -1.12 -23.30 4.12
CA ALA A 53 -1.53 -23.28 2.72
C ALA A 53 -0.36 -23.59 1.78
N ALA A 54 -0.69 -24.27 0.67
CA ALA A 54 0.19 -24.55 -0.44
C ALA A 54 0.78 -23.27 -1.08
N PRO A 55 1.91 -23.37 -1.81
CA PRO A 55 2.56 -22.20 -2.40
C PRO A 55 1.64 -21.47 -3.37
N ASN A 56 1.66 -20.16 -3.26
CA ASN A 56 0.83 -19.23 -4.03
C ASN A 56 1.07 -19.42 -5.54
N GLN A 57 0.15 -20.01 -6.23
CA GLN A 57 0.16 -20.06 -7.69
C GLN A 57 -0.63 -18.87 -8.22
N GLY A 58 0.10 -17.90 -8.78
CA GLY A 58 -0.41 -16.85 -9.67
C GLY A 58 -1.66 -16.08 -9.25
N GLY A 59 -1.48 -14.93 -8.68
CA GLY A 59 -2.25 -13.69 -8.90
C GLY A 59 -3.70 -13.56 -8.41
N GLY A 60 -4.41 -14.61 -8.04
CA GLY A 60 -5.86 -14.53 -7.79
C GLY A 60 -6.31 -14.78 -6.36
N LEU A 61 -5.58 -15.59 -5.61
CA LEU A 61 -5.97 -16.03 -4.27
C LEU A 61 -4.96 -15.54 -3.21
N ASN A 62 -5.47 -15.23 -2.03
CA ASN A 62 -4.64 -14.98 -0.85
C ASN A 62 -4.09 -16.31 -0.27
N ARG A 63 -3.21 -16.21 0.74
CA ARG A 63 -2.58 -17.38 1.38
C ARG A 63 -3.56 -18.37 2.04
N TRP A 64 -4.84 -18.02 2.16
CA TRP A 64 -5.90 -18.87 2.71
C TRP A 64 -6.86 -19.38 1.62
N GLY A 65 -6.51 -19.25 0.34
CA GLY A 65 -7.31 -19.75 -0.79
C GLY A 65 -8.58 -18.92 -1.07
N LYS A 66 -8.68 -17.69 -0.56
CA LYS A 66 -9.77 -16.77 -0.86
C LYS A 66 -9.35 -15.75 -1.92
N PRO A 67 -10.27 -15.19 -2.71
CA PRO A 67 -9.97 -14.11 -3.63
C PRO A 67 -9.21 -12.98 -2.92
N LEU A 68 -8.05 -12.59 -3.47
CA LEU A 68 -7.25 -11.49 -2.94
C LEU A 68 -7.97 -10.15 -3.12
N TRP A 69 -8.64 -10.00 -4.25
CA TRP A 69 -9.41 -8.82 -4.60
C TRP A 69 -10.83 -9.18 -5.02
N THR A 70 -11.80 -8.36 -4.63
CA THR A 70 -13.21 -8.40 -5.02
C THR A 70 -13.65 -7.00 -5.45
N ALA A 71 -14.79 -6.88 -6.13
CA ALA A 71 -15.33 -5.57 -6.51
C ALA A 71 -15.62 -4.69 -5.29
N SER A 72 -16.18 -5.25 -4.22
CA SER A 72 -16.44 -4.54 -2.96
C SER A 72 -15.15 -4.07 -2.28
N ARG A 73 -14.08 -4.89 -2.30
CA ARG A 73 -12.77 -4.48 -1.78
C ARG A 73 -12.15 -3.35 -2.61
N ILE A 74 -12.26 -3.38 -3.94
CA ILE A 74 -11.81 -2.28 -4.81
C ILE A 74 -12.58 -1.00 -4.49
N GLU A 75 -13.91 -1.08 -4.35
CA GLU A 75 -14.72 0.09 -3.98
C GLU A 75 -14.23 0.74 -2.68
N VAL A 76 -13.94 -0.07 -1.66
CA VAL A 76 -13.41 0.43 -0.37
C VAL A 76 -12.00 1.00 -0.53
N ALA A 77 -11.11 0.33 -1.28
CA ALA A 77 -9.77 0.83 -1.54
C ALA A 77 -9.80 2.19 -2.25
N GLU A 78 -10.66 2.35 -3.25
CA GLU A 78 -10.82 3.64 -3.94
C GLU A 78 -11.46 4.74 -3.05
N LYS A 79 -12.25 4.37 -2.03
CA LYS A 79 -12.72 5.33 -1.01
C LYS A 79 -11.61 5.77 -0.06
N LEU A 80 -10.69 4.87 0.26
CA LEU A 80 -9.52 5.18 1.12
C LEU A 80 -8.47 6.00 0.38
N TRP A 81 -8.09 5.56 -0.82
CA TRP A 81 -6.86 6.03 -1.50
C TRP A 81 -7.12 6.92 -2.71
N GLY A 82 -8.38 7.08 -3.09
CA GLY A 82 -8.77 7.80 -4.30
C GLY A 82 -8.98 6.88 -5.50
N LYS A 83 -9.74 7.39 -6.46
CA LYS A 83 -10.12 6.64 -7.66
C LYS A 83 -8.90 6.13 -8.44
N GLY A 84 -8.86 4.83 -8.68
CA GLY A 84 -7.76 4.15 -9.37
C GLY A 84 -6.56 3.81 -8.48
N PHE A 85 -6.66 3.99 -7.16
CA PHE A 85 -5.59 3.67 -6.20
C PHE A 85 -6.05 2.61 -5.20
N ASN A 86 -5.11 1.77 -4.79
CA ASN A 86 -5.30 0.70 -3.80
C ASN A 86 -4.21 0.71 -2.70
N THR A 87 -3.37 1.74 -2.69
CA THR A 87 -2.28 1.95 -1.71
C THR A 87 -2.21 3.42 -1.28
N PRO A 88 -1.62 3.73 -0.11
CA PRO A 88 -1.59 5.06 0.47
C PRO A 88 -1.05 6.17 -0.45
N GLY A 89 -1.63 7.36 -0.32
CA GLY A 89 -1.15 8.59 -0.93
C GLY A 89 -1.95 9.08 -2.13
N GLY A 90 -2.63 8.21 -2.87
CA GLY A 90 -3.46 8.61 -4.00
C GLY A 90 -2.71 9.46 -5.04
N GLN A 91 -3.48 10.15 -5.89
CA GLN A 91 -2.93 10.92 -7.01
C GLN A 91 -2.00 12.05 -6.56
N ASP A 92 -2.32 12.73 -5.48
CA ASP A 92 -1.59 13.92 -5.03
C ASP A 92 -0.19 13.61 -4.48
N HIS A 93 0.02 12.38 -4.01
CA HIS A 93 1.31 11.94 -3.49
C HIS A 93 2.30 11.53 -4.59
N ILE A 94 1.83 11.10 -5.76
CA ILE A 94 2.68 10.61 -6.84
C ILE A 94 3.75 11.62 -7.28
N PRO A 95 3.45 12.92 -7.48
CA PRO A 95 4.47 13.90 -7.86
C PRO A 95 5.62 14.04 -6.86
N TYR A 96 5.33 13.94 -5.57
CA TYR A 96 6.36 13.94 -4.53
C TYR A 96 7.22 12.68 -4.63
N LEU A 97 6.57 11.52 -4.77
CA LEU A 97 7.25 10.24 -4.83
C LEU A 97 8.21 10.16 -6.01
N VAL A 98 7.74 10.47 -7.24
CA VAL A 98 8.50 10.28 -8.48
C VAL A 98 9.42 11.46 -8.84
N LYS A 99 9.49 12.50 -8.01
CA LYS A 99 10.31 13.69 -8.26
C LYS A 99 11.77 13.38 -8.64
N PRO A 100 12.46 12.42 -7.98
CA PRO A 100 13.86 12.11 -8.32
C PRO A 100 14.06 11.58 -9.74
N LEU A 101 13.01 11.05 -10.38
CA LEU A 101 13.10 10.46 -11.73
C LEU A 101 13.23 11.50 -12.84
N GLY A 102 12.87 12.76 -12.59
CA GLY A 102 12.90 13.79 -13.63
C GLY A 102 12.06 13.46 -14.86
N LEU A 103 10.91 12.82 -14.68
CA LEU A 103 10.05 12.30 -15.75
C LEU A 103 9.75 13.37 -16.80
N ASN A 104 9.75 12.95 -18.08
CA ASN A 104 9.45 13.79 -19.23
C ASN A 104 8.82 12.95 -20.37
N PRO A 105 8.28 13.60 -21.44
CA PRO A 105 7.55 12.91 -22.50
C PRO A 105 8.35 11.89 -23.33
N ALA A 106 9.70 11.98 -23.32
CA ALA A 106 10.56 11.07 -24.07
C ALA A 106 10.84 9.76 -23.31
N MET A 107 10.50 9.69 -22.02
CA MET A 107 10.82 8.54 -21.16
C MET A 107 9.78 7.43 -21.26
N SER A 108 10.29 6.20 -21.19
CA SER A 108 9.53 4.97 -20.96
C SER A 108 9.70 4.51 -19.51
N VAL A 109 8.61 4.14 -18.86
CA VAL A 109 8.56 3.77 -17.42
C VAL A 109 7.88 2.42 -17.26
N LEU A 110 8.41 1.56 -16.38
CA LEU A 110 7.67 0.41 -15.84
C LEU A 110 7.18 0.76 -14.43
N ASP A 111 5.92 0.48 -14.16
CA ASP A 111 5.34 0.53 -12.81
C ASP A 111 5.05 -0.91 -12.39
N LEU A 112 5.92 -1.51 -11.56
CA LEU A 112 5.87 -2.94 -11.20
C LEU A 112 4.85 -3.29 -10.10
N SER A 113 4.10 -2.32 -9.62
CA SER A 113 3.03 -2.50 -8.64
C SER A 113 1.83 -1.63 -9.01
N ALA A 114 1.41 -1.75 -10.26
CA ALA A 114 0.46 -0.83 -10.86
C ALA A 114 -0.92 -0.81 -10.18
N GLY A 115 -1.31 -1.91 -9.53
CA GLY A 115 -2.62 -2.01 -8.90
C GLY A 115 -3.75 -1.69 -9.89
N LEU A 116 -4.58 -0.72 -9.53
CA LEU A 116 -5.64 -0.19 -10.39
C LEU A 116 -5.13 0.82 -11.44
N GLY A 117 -3.82 0.99 -11.58
CA GLY A 117 -3.19 1.84 -12.59
C GLY A 117 -3.15 3.34 -12.27
N GLY A 118 -3.53 3.75 -11.05
CA GLY A 118 -3.57 5.16 -10.66
C GLY A 118 -2.21 5.85 -10.76
N THR A 119 -1.14 5.20 -10.27
CA THR A 119 0.22 5.70 -10.37
C THR A 119 0.67 5.84 -11.83
N SER A 120 0.46 4.79 -12.64
CA SER A 120 0.81 4.77 -14.06
C SER A 120 0.10 5.88 -14.84
N ARG A 121 -1.22 6.04 -14.67
CA ARG A 121 -1.99 7.10 -15.34
C ARG A 121 -1.59 8.50 -14.86
N THR A 122 -1.32 8.68 -13.57
CA THR A 122 -0.85 9.97 -13.05
C THR A 122 0.47 10.38 -13.66
N MET A 123 1.43 9.45 -13.77
CA MET A 123 2.72 9.73 -14.43
C MET A 123 2.53 10.07 -15.91
N ALA A 124 1.73 9.28 -16.64
CA ALA A 124 1.46 9.49 -18.06
C ALA A 124 0.77 10.84 -18.34
N ASN A 125 -0.21 11.20 -17.52
CA ASN A 125 -0.93 12.47 -17.66
C ASN A 125 -0.07 13.68 -17.28
N LYS A 126 0.60 13.62 -16.13
CA LYS A 126 1.29 14.78 -15.58
C LYS A 126 2.60 15.08 -16.31
N TYR A 127 3.35 14.03 -16.67
CA TYR A 127 4.70 14.18 -17.25
C TYR A 127 4.78 13.84 -18.73
N GLY A 128 3.68 13.33 -19.30
CA GLY A 128 3.65 12.94 -20.71
C GLY A 128 4.45 11.68 -21.05
N CYS A 129 5.08 10.99 -20.08
CA CYS A 129 5.86 9.78 -20.32
C CYS A 129 4.98 8.57 -20.70
N TRP A 130 5.63 7.54 -21.26
CA TRP A 130 5.00 6.27 -21.61
C TRP A 130 5.18 5.32 -20.43
N VAL A 131 4.09 4.81 -19.86
CA VAL A 131 4.14 3.97 -18.67
C VAL A 131 3.47 2.63 -18.96
N THR A 132 4.20 1.52 -18.81
CA THR A 132 3.59 0.19 -18.75
C THR A 132 3.44 -0.21 -17.30
N GLY A 133 2.21 -0.33 -16.82
CA GLY A 133 1.91 -0.84 -15.49
C GLY A 133 1.88 -2.37 -15.52
N LEU A 134 2.60 -2.99 -14.58
CA LEU A 134 2.62 -4.43 -14.36
C LEU A 134 2.04 -4.73 -12.99
N GLU A 135 1.07 -5.65 -12.96
CA GLU A 135 0.34 -6.01 -11.73
C GLU A 135 0.27 -7.53 -11.58
N ALA A 136 0.58 -8.02 -10.37
CA ALA A 136 0.57 -9.46 -10.09
C ALA A 136 -0.85 -10.05 -10.03
N SER A 137 -1.85 -9.26 -9.63
CA SER A 137 -3.23 -9.67 -9.61
C SER A 137 -3.89 -9.47 -10.97
N GLU A 138 -4.25 -10.57 -11.63
CA GLU A 138 -4.97 -10.52 -12.92
C GLU A 138 -6.26 -9.69 -12.81
N PHE A 139 -6.98 -9.81 -11.68
CA PHE A 139 -8.20 -9.05 -11.46
C PHE A 139 -7.93 -7.54 -11.37
N LEU A 140 -6.90 -7.11 -10.62
CA LEU A 140 -6.52 -5.70 -10.56
C LEU A 140 -5.99 -5.19 -11.90
N ALA A 141 -5.16 -5.97 -12.61
CA ALA A 141 -4.65 -5.60 -13.92
C ALA A 141 -5.78 -5.34 -14.90
N LYS A 142 -6.77 -6.22 -14.96
CA LYS A 142 -7.96 -6.07 -15.80
C LYS A 142 -8.76 -4.80 -15.42
N GLU A 143 -9.02 -4.61 -14.14
CA GLU A 143 -9.73 -3.43 -13.63
C GLU A 143 -8.93 -2.14 -13.87
N GLY A 144 -7.61 -2.19 -13.75
CA GLY A 144 -6.70 -1.10 -14.08
C GLY A 144 -6.73 -0.73 -15.55
N MET A 145 -6.69 -1.75 -16.44
CA MET A 145 -6.77 -1.55 -17.90
C MET A 145 -8.11 -0.95 -18.32
N ILE A 146 -9.24 -1.39 -17.72
CA ILE A 146 -10.56 -0.79 -17.96
C ILE A 146 -10.55 0.71 -17.61
N ARG A 147 -9.89 1.10 -16.51
CA ARG A 147 -9.74 2.51 -16.11
C ARG A 147 -8.87 3.29 -17.08
N SER A 148 -7.76 2.71 -17.54
CA SER A 148 -6.90 3.33 -18.56
C SER A 148 -7.66 3.56 -19.86
N PHE A 149 -8.47 2.59 -20.31
CA PHE A 149 -9.34 2.74 -21.48
C PHE A 149 -10.39 3.86 -21.30
N LYS A 150 -11.07 3.90 -20.14
CA LYS A 150 -12.06 4.95 -19.85
C LYS A 150 -11.48 6.37 -19.81
N GLU A 151 -10.19 6.50 -19.54
CA GLU A 151 -9.46 7.76 -19.50
C GLU A 151 -8.73 8.09 -20.83
N GLY A 152 -8.86 7.22 -21.86
CA GLY A 152 -8.17 7.38 -23.14
C GLY A 152 -6.65 7.18 -23.07
N LEU A 153 -6.20 6.43 -22.07
CA LEU A 153 -4.79 6.16 -21.77
C LEU A 153 -4.37 4.72 -22.04
N GLU A 154 -5.21 3.93 -22.70
CA GLU A 154 -4.97 2.50 -22.94
C GLU A 154 -3.67 2.20 -23.69
N LYS A 155 -3.17 3.15 -24.50
CA LYS A 155 -1.89 3.04 -25.20
C LYS A 155 -0.74 3.63 -24.41
N LYS A 156 -0.99 4.66 -23.60
CA LYS A 156 0.03 5.43 -22.92
C LYS A 156 0.31 4.94 -21.50
N ALA A 157 -0.70 4.33 -20.88
CA ALA A 157 -0.62 3.72 -19.56
C ALA A 157 -1.39 2.38 -19.55
N PRO A 158 -1.02 1.39 -20.40
CA PRO A 158 -1.59 0.05 -20.33
C PRO A 158 -1.25 -0.60 -19.00
N ILE A 159 -2.14 -1.49 -18.53
CA ILE A 159 -1.90 -2.31 -17.35
C ILE A 159 -1.94 -3.78 -17.77
N GLU A 160 -0.89 -4.50 -17.45
CA GLU A 160 -0.68 -5.89 -17.86
C GLU A 160 -0.40 -6.77 -16.64
N THR A 161 -0.72 -8.06 -16.74
CA THR A 161 -0.43 -9.01 -15.66
C THR A 161 1.01 -9.52 -15.81
N TYR A 162 1.71 -9.70 -14.67
CA TYR A 162 3.03 -10.32 -14.64
C TYR A 162 3.23 -11.17 -13.38
N ASP A 163 4.27 -12.00 -13.39
CA ASP A 163 4.72 -12.74 -12.20
C ASP A 163 5.97 -12.07 -11.61
N PRO A 164 5.89 -11.46 -10.42
CA PRO A 164 7.04 -10.83 -9.78
C PRO A 164 8.15 -11.82 -9.38
N GLU A 165 7.83 -13.11 -9.20
CA GLU A 165 8.84 -14.15 -8.90
C GLU A 165 9.64 -14.56 -10.14
N ASN A 166 9.15 -14.27 -11.36
CA ASN A 166 9.79 -14.60 -12.63
C ASN A 166 9.85 -13.38 -13.55
N PHE A 167 10.10 -12.20 -12.98
CA PHE A 167 10.09 -10.94 -13.73
C PHE A 167 11.21 -10.89 -14.77
N SER A 168 10.82 -10.65 -16.01
CA SER A 168 11.71 -10.26 -17.12
C SER A 168 10.95 -9.30 -18.04
N HIS A 169 11.66 -8.37 -18.67
CA HIS A 169 11.05 -7.45 -19.61
C HIS A 169 11.83 -7.39 -20.92
N PRO A 170 11.17 -7.49 -22.09
CA PRO A 170 11.86 -7.65 -23.38
C PRO A 170 12.55 -6.36 -23.87
N LYS A 171 12.19 -5.22 -23.30
CA LYS A 171 12.73 -3.92 -23.70
C LYS A 171 13.33 -3.19 -22.49
N ARG A 172 14.43 -2.46 -22.69
CA ARG A 172 14.98 -1.59 -21.67
C ARG A 172 14.18 -0.27 -21.61
N VAL A 173 13.96 0.21 -20.38
CA VAL A 173 13.20 1.43 -20.07
C VAL A 173 14.06 2.47 -19.38
N ASP A 174 13.61 3.72 -19.40
CA ASP A 174 14.30 4.84 -18.77
C ASP A 174 14.13 4.88 -17.26
N ALA A 175 12.99 4.39 -16.76
CA ALA A 175 12.74 4.33 -15.32
C ALA A 175 11.89 3.11 -14.92
N ILE A 176 12.10 2.63 -13.69
CA ILE A 176 11.26 1.64 -13.01
C ILE A 176 10.76 2.27 -11.71
N VAL A 177 9.47 2.14 -11.45
CA VAL A 177 8.82 2.48 -10.18
C VAL A 177 8.27 1.19 -9.57
N TYR A 178 8.54 0.95 -8.28
CA TYR A 178 8.00 -0.18 -7.54
C TYR A 178 7.52 0.26 -6.16
N LYS A 179 6.21 0.40 -5.99
CA LYS A 179 5.60 0.97 -4.79
C LYS A 179 4.92 -0.09 -3.93
N GLU A 180 5.49 -0.40 -2.76
CA GLU A 180 4.89 -1.25 -1.72
C GLU A 180 4.46 -2.66 -2.19
N GLY A 181 5.21 -3.27 -3.10
CA GLY A 181 4.89 -4.60 -3.62
C GLY A 181 5.93 -5.66 -3.31
N MET A 182 7.18 -5.26 -3.08
CA MET A 182 8.29 -6.20 -2.95
C MET A 182 8.30 -6.94 -1.60
N PHE A 183 7.66 -6.40 -0.56
CA PHE A 183 7.61 -7.04 0.74
C PHE A 183 7.03 -8.48 0.69
N SER A 184 6.15 -8.78 -0.27
CA SER A 184 5.54 -10.10 -0.45
C SER A 184 6.29 -11.01 -1.43
N VAL A 185 7.30 -10.51 -2.14
CA VAL A 185 8.11 -11.29 -3.08
C VAL A 185 9.14 -12.10 -2.30
N ARG A 186 9.24 -13.40 -2.60
CA ARG A 186 10.24 -14.30 -1.98
C ARG A 186 11.59 -14.19 -2.69
N GLY A 187 11.58 -14.26 -4.00
CA GLY A 187 12.77 -14.23 -4.88
C GLY A 187 13.24 -12.80 -5.18
N LYS A 188 13.46 -11.96 -4.13
CA LYS A 188 13.82 -10.56 -4.32
C LYS A 188 15.08 -10.35 -5.14
N ASP A 189 16.10 -11.19 -4.96
CA ASP A 189 17.33 -11.11 -5.74
C ASP A 189 17.07 -11.29 -7.22
N GLN A 190 16.27 -12.29 -7.61
CA GLN A 190 15.90 -12.51 -9.00
C GLN A 190 15.09 -11.33 -9.57
N LEU A 191 14.20 -10.75 -8.76
CA LEU A 191 13.45 -9.57 -9.16
C LEU A 191 14.37 -8.34 -9.36
N PHE A 192 15.36 -8.14 -8.49
CA PHE A 192 16.38 -7.10 -8.65
C PHE A 192 17.21 -7.30 -9.92
N ASP A 193 17.61 -8.55 -10.22
CA ASP A 193 18.33 -8.90 -11.47
C ASP A 193 17.48 -8.52 -12.68
N GLY A 194 16.20 -8.88 -12.68
CA GLY A 194 15.26 -8.53 -13.75
C GLY A 194 15.09 -7.01 -13.91
N MET A 195 14.99 -6.27 -12.79
CA MET A 195 14.90 -4.80 -12.82
C MET A 195 16.17 -4.16 -13.38
N GLU A 196 17.36 -4.63 -12.95
CA GLU A 196 18.64 -4.14 -13.48
C GLU A 196 18.75 -4.37 -15.00
N LEU A 197 18.41 -5.57 -15.47
CA LEU A 197 18.42 -5.91 -16.90
C LEU A 197 17.42 -5.10 -17.73
N ALA A 198 16.27 -4.78 -17.15
CA ALA A 198 15.23 -3.98 -17.80
C ALA A 198 15.54 -2.46 -17.84
N LEU A 199 16.55 -1.98 -17.11
CA LEU A 199 16.95 -0.58 -17.16
C LEU A 199 17.95 -0.31 -18.30
N LYS A 200 17.74 0.80 -19.01
CA LYS A 200 18.76 1.40 -19.88
C LYS A 200 19.98 1.84 -19.06
N PRO A 201 21.18 1.97 -19.69
CA PRO A 201 22.27 2.74 -19.10
C PRO A 201 21.76 4.13 -18.68
N ARG A 202 22.16 4.60 -17.51
CA ARG A 202 21.63 5.82 -16.84
C ARG A 202 20.15 5.76 -16.47
N GLY A 203 19.53 4.59 -16.52
CA GLY A 203 18.14 4.39 -16.11
C GLY A 203 17.95 4.54 -14.59
N HIS A 204 16.74 4.85 -14.20
CA HIS A 204 16.35 5.18 -12.83
C HIS A 204 15.55 4.06 -12.20
N LEU A 205 15.87 3.68 -10.96
CA LEU A 205 15.05 2.77 -10.14
C LEU A 205 14.57 3.51 -8.90
N LEU A 206 13.26 3.63 -8.76
CA LEU A 206 12.60 4.20 -7.57
C LEU A 206 11.73 3.13 -6.91
N MET A 207 11.95 2.93 -5.62
CA MET A 207 11.19 1.94 -4.84
C MET A 207 10.73 2.54 -3.52
N THR A 208 9.55 2.12 -3.07
CA THR A 208 9.13 2.25 -1.67
C THR A 208 8.69 0.90 -1.15
N ASP A 209 9.15 0.50 0.03
CA ASP A 209 8.71 -0.75 0.63
C ASP A 209 8.88 -0.77 2.14
N TYR A 210 8.27 -1.80 2.76
CA TYR A 210 8.40 -2.11 4.17
C TYR A 210 9.73 -2.81 4.43
N VAL A 211 10.46 -2.33 5.43
CA VAL A 211 11.71 -2.91 5.90
C VAL A 211 11.67 -3.09 7.42
N ILE A 212 12.46 -4.01 7.94
CA ILE A 212 12.55 -4.24 9.38
C ILE A 212 13.96 -4.63 9.79
N GLU A 213 14.42 -4.09 10.90
CA GLU A 213 15.65 -4.56 11.51
C GLU A 213 15.47 -5.98 12.06
N PRO A 214 16.42 -6.92 11.84
CA PRO A 214 16.28 -8.32 12.26
C PRO A 214 15.94 -8.47 13.75
N ALA A 215 16.48 -7.62 14.60
CA ALA A 215 16.21 -7.63 16.04
C ALA A 215 14.74 -7.32 16.40
N LEU A 216 14.01 -6.63 15.54
CA LEU A 216 12.61 -6.23 15.74
C LEU A 216 11.61 -7.14 15.01
N ALA A 217 12.08 -8.04 14.14
CA ALA A 217 11.22 -8.94 13.38
C ALA A 217 10.36 -9.86 14.27
N GLY A 218 10.82 -10.17 15.51
CA GLY A 218 10.10 -10.95 16.50
C GLY A 218 9.08 -10.16 17.33
N ALA A 219 8.94 -8.84 17.14
CA ALA A 219 7.98 -8.05 17.90
C ALA A 219 6.54 -8.53 17.64
N LYS A 220 5.75 -8.66 18.72
CA LYS A 220 4.40 -9.25 18.65
C LYS A 220 3.50 -8.64 17.57
N ALA A 221 3.49 -7.32 17.44
CA ALA A 221 2.65 -6.64 16.45
C ALA A 221 3.13 -6.92 15.01
N VAL A 222 4.44 -7.06 14.78
CA VAL A 222 5.01 -7.45 13.49
C VAL A 222 4.61 -8.88 13.14
N GLN A 223 4.71 -9.82 14.08
CA GLN A 223 4.30 -11.21 13.88
C GLN A 223 2.79 -11.30 13.57
N VAL A 224 1.93 -10.59 14.33
CA VAL A 224 0.48 -10.55 14.08
C VAL A 224 0.19 -9.99 12.68
N TRP A 225 0.90 -8.96 12.24
CA TRP A 225 0.76 -8.45 10.89
C TRP A 225 1.20 -9.48 9.85
N CYS A 226 2.39 -10.10 10.01
CA CYS A 226 2.86 -11.16 9.11
C CYS A 226 1.89 -12.33 8.99
N ASP A 227 1.28 -12.75 10.11
CA ASP A 227 0.33 -13.86 10.13
C ASP A 227 -1.02 -13.53 9.47
N LYS A 228 -1.40 -12.27 9.48
CA LYS A 228 -2.71 -11.81 8.98
C LYS A 228 -2.65 -11.08 7.63
N GLU A 229 -1.46 -10.84 7.09
CA GLU A 229 -1.33 -10.24 5.77
C GLU A 229 -1.81 -11.22 4.68
N PRO A 230 -2.64 -10.78 3.72
CA PRO A 230 -3.16 -11.65 2.65
C PRO A 230 -2.08 -12.33 1.80
N MET A 231 -0.97 -11.63 1.57
CA MET A 231 0.24 -12.17 0.93
C MET A 231 1.31 -12.38 1.99
N GLN A 232 2.03 -13.51 1.93
CA GLN A 232 3.09 -13.79 2.91
C GLN A 232 4.19 -12.74 2.84
N PRO A 233 4.46 -11.98 3.93
CA PRO A 233 5.58 -11.05 3.95
C PRO A 233 6.94 -11.78 4.01
N HIS A 234 7.90 -11.27 3.25
CA HIS A 234 9.30 -11.66 3.22
C HIS A 234 10.15 -10.40 3.40
N LEU A 235 10.15 -9.84 4.62
CA LEU A 235 10.78 -8.56 4.89
C LEU A 235 12.31 -8.65 4.81
N TRP A 236 12.91 -7.63 4.23
CA TRP A 236 14.33 -7.34 4.31
C TRP A 236 14.59 -6.16 5.25
N SER A 237 15.82 -6.06 5.75
CA SER A 237 16.29 -4.86 6.42
C SER A 237 16.67 -3.79 5.40
N LYS A 238 16.83 -2.54 5.87
CA LYS A 238 17.33 -1.45 5.04
C LYS A 238 18.72 -1.77 4.47
N ASP A 239 19.57 -2.44 5.24
CA ASP A 239 20.92 -2.84 4.81
C ASP A 239 20.87 -3.94 3.75
N GLN A 240 19.97 -4.93 3.88
CA GLN A 240 19.76 -5.94 2.83
C GLN A 240 19.28 -5.30 1.52
N MET A 241 18.38 -4.31 1.61
CA MET A 241 17.97 -3.53 0.43
C MET A 241 19.15 -2.79 -0.20
N ALA A 242 19.95 -2.07 0.60
CA ALA A 242 21.13 -1.36 0.12
C ALA A 242 22.16 -2.32 -0.51
N ALA A 243 22.38 -3.48 0.09
CA ALA A 243 23.27 -4.51 -0.44
C ALA A 243 22.80 -5.03 -1.81
N ALA A 244 21.49 -5.21 -2.01
CA ALA A 244 20.93 -5.67 -3.28
C ALA A 244 21.17 -4.66 -4.43
N PHE A 245 21.11 -3.34 -4.15
CA PHE A 245 21.50 -2.31 -5.10
C PHE A 245 23.00 -2.39 -5.43
N ALA A 246 23.85 -2.49 -4.41
CA ALA A 246 25.29 -2.54 -4.57
C ALA A 246 25.76 -3.78 -5.37
N GLN A 247 25.18 -4.95 -5.10
CA GLN A 247 25.50 -6.19 -5.80
C GLN A 247 25.26 -6.11 -7.32
N ARG A 248 24.34 -5.24 -7.74
CA ARG A 248 23.97 -5.02 -9.16
C ARG A 248 24.60 -3.74 -9.72
N ASN A 249 25.58 -3.21 -9.02
CA ASN A 249 26.24 -1.96 -9.39
C ASN A 249 25.28 -0.79 -9.65
N LEU A 250 24.11 -0.78 -8.97
CA LEU A 250 23.16 0.32 -9.00
C LEU A 250 23.60 1.38 -7.98
N ASP A 251 23.81 2.61 -8.43
CA ASP A 251 24.25 3.73 -7.61
C ASP A 251 23.10 4.26 -6.75
N LEU A 252 22.99 3.76 -5.51
CA LEU A 252 21.96 4.14 -4.55
C LEU A 252 22.19 5.58 -4.04
N ARG A 253 21.34 6.50 -4.46
CA ARG A 253 21.41 7.95 -4.16
C ARG A 253 20.53 8.36 -3.00
N ILE A 254 19.39 7.69 -2.80
CA ILE A 254 18.44 7.96 -1.71
C ILE A 254 18.08 6.63 -1.04
N ALA A 255 18.16 6.63 0.29
CA ALA A 255 17.67 5.57 1.17
C ALA A 255 17.00 6.25 2.38
N GLU A 256 15.82 6.81 2.15
CA GLU A 256 15.09 7.68 3.08
C GLU A 256 14.03 6.91 3.86
N ASP A 257 13.94 7.14 5.16
CA ASP A 257 12.81 6.69 5.98
C ASP A 257 11.63 7.65 5.80
N ILE A 258 10.55 7.17 5.22
CA ILE A 258 9.30 7.90 4.98
C ILE A 258 8.15 7.40 5.87
N THR A 259 8.47 6.69 6.94
CA THR A 259 7.50 6.01 7.82
C THR A 259 6.44 6.96 8.36
N ASP A 260 6.84 8.13 8.86
CA ASP A 260 5.89 9.09 9.45
C ASP A 260 4.94 9.65 8.40
N THR A 261 5.45 9.96 7.20
CA THR A 261 4.62 10.40 6.06
C THR A 261 3.63 9.31 5.68
N HIS A 262 4.10 8.07 5.51
CA HIS A 262 3.26 6.93 5.14
C HIS A 262 2.18 6.63 6.19
N ARG A 263 2.58 6.61 7.48
CA ARG A 263 1.65 6.46 8.60
C ARG A 263 0.58 7.57 8.61
N GLY A 264 0.99 8.81 8.38
CA GLY A 264 0.07 9.95 8.29
C GLY A 264 -0.96 9.80 7.18
N LEU A 265 -0.55 9.34 6.00
CA LEU A 265 -1.44 9.06 4.87
C LEU A 265 -2.50 8.00 5.23
N ILE A 266 -2.09 6.90 5.90
CA ILE A 266 -3.02 5.84 6.32
C ILE A 266 -4.03 6.38 7.33
N LEU A 267 -3.58 7.08 8.37
CA LEU A 267 -4.45 7.61 9.43
C LEU A 267 -5.46 8.62 8.89
N SER A 268 -5.01 9.51 8.00
CA SER A 268 -5.88 10.51 7.36
C SER A 268 -6.94 9.85 6.48
N ALA A 269 -6.56 8.83 5.70
CA ALA A 269 -7.51 8.11 4.85
C ALA A 269 -8.56 7.34 5.66
N ILE A 270 -8.15 6.66 6.73
CA ILE A 270 -9.10 5.96 7.63
C ILE A 270 -10.05 6.96 8.29
N GLN A 271 -9.56 8.11 8.72
CA GLN A 271 -10.42 9.17 9.28
C GLN A 271 -11.45 9.65 8.25
N GLY A 272 -11.01 9.96 7.02
CA GLY A 272 -11.92 10.37 5.94
C GLY A 272 -12.96 9.30 5.59
N LEU A 273 -12.55 8.02 5.59
CA LEU A 273 -13.48 6.90 5.40
C LEU A 273 -14.54 6.86 6.50
N VAL A 274 -14.17 6.98 7.78
CA VAL A 274 -15.12 7.00 8.91
C VAL A 274 -16.13 8.13 8.75
N GLU A 275 -15.70 9.34 8.41
CA GLU A 275 -16.58 10.48 8.16
C GLU A 275 -17.52 10.25 6.97
N HIS A 276 -17.05 9.54 5.93
CA HIS A 276 -17.92 9.13 4.81
C HIS A 276 -18.99 8.13 5.24
N LEU A 277 -18.61 7.12 6.05
CA LEU A 277 -19.51 6.08 6.53
C LEU A 277 -20.60 6.60 7.46
N GLU A 278 -20.35 7.66 8.23
CA GLU A 278 -21.35 8.33 9.09
C GLU A 278 -22.49 8.94 8.27
N ARG A 279 -22.28 9.22 6.99
CA ARG A 279 -23.24 9.89 6.10
C ARG A 279 -23.90 8.98 5.06
N HIS A 280 -23.38 7.75 4.88
CA HIS A 280 -23.81 6.86 3.81
C HIS A 280 -24.08 5.46 4.32
N HIS A 281 -25.24 4.91 3.96
CA HIS A 281 -25.55 3.50 4.24
C HIS A 281 -24.89 2.61 3.20
N LEU A 282 -24.15 1.60 3.68
CA LEU A 282 -23.55 0.58 2.84
C LEU A 282 -24.33 -0.73 2.93
N ASN A 283 -24.30 -1.50 1.84
CA ASN A 283 -24.79 -2.87 1.87
C ASN A 283 -23.89 -3.77 2.74
N HIS A 284 -24.37 -4.95 3.08
CA HIS A 284 -23.68 -5.88 3.99
C HIS A 284 -22.29 -6.31 3.47
N GLU A 285 -22.18 -6.60 2.18
CA GLU A 285 -20.92 -7.03 1.55
C GLU A 285 -19.85 -5.93 1.60
N THR A 286 -20.22 -4.70 1.25
CA THR A 286 -19.31 -3.55 1.35
C THR A 286 -18.91 -3.24 2.80
N LYS A 287 -19.82 -3.47 3.77
CA LYS A 287 -19.48 -3.35 5.21
C LYS A 287 -18.39 -4.33 5.62
N ILE A 288 -18.47 -5.59 5.19
CA ILE A 288 -17.43 -6.61 5.46
C ILE A 288 -16.11 -6.15 4.84
N ALA A 289 -16.12 -5.73 3.58
CA ALA A 289 -14.92 -5.24 2.91
C ALA A 289 -14.30 -4.02 3.61
N VAL A 290 -15.10 -3.10 4.15
CA VAL A 290 -14.62 -1.97 4.96
C VAL A 290 -13.89 -2.46 6.21
N MET A 291 -14.50 -3.40 6.96
CA MET A 291 -13.89 -3.92 8.18
C MET A 291 -12.57 -4.62 7.89
N ASP A 292 -12.54 -5.48 6.88
CA ASP A 292 -11.35 -6.22 6.48
C ASP A 292 -10.21 -5.29 6.04
N GLU A 293 -10.53 -4.28 5.21
CA GLU A 293 -9.54 -3.35 4.69
C GLU A 293 -9.01 -2.41 5.80
N VAL A 294 -9.88 -1.87 6.65
CA VAL A 294 -9.45 -1.03 7.77
C VAL A 294 -8.62 -1.85 8.76
N GLU A 295 -9.01 -3.09 9.07
CA GLU A 295 -8.26 -3.95 9.97
C GLU A 295 -6.86 -4.28 9.42
N LEU A 296 -6.74 -4.50 8.09
CA LEU A 296 -5.46 -4.68 7.43
C LEU A 296 -4.54 -3.48 7.67
N TRP A 297 -5.03 -2.27 7.43
CA TRP A 297 -4.23 -1.05 7.58
C TRP A 297 -3.91 -0.72 9.04
N VAL A 298 -4.82 -0.99 9.98
CA VAL A 298 -4.57 -0.84 11.42
C VAL A 298 -3.46 -1.80 11.89
N ARG A 299 -3.43 -3.04 11.38
CA ARG A 299 -2.33 -3.98 11.68
C ARG A 299 -0.99 -3.51 11.14
N ARG A 300 -0.96 -2.89 9.94
CA ARG A 300 0.26 -2.28 9.39
C ARG A 300 0.76 -1.13 10.26
N ILE A 301 -0.14 -0.26 10.73
CA ILE A 301 0.20 0.81 11.69
C ILE A 301 0.80 0.22 12.96
N ALA A 302 0.19 -0.81 13.53
CA ALA A 302 0.71 -1.45 14.74
C ALA A 302 2.11 -2.07 14.52
N ALA A 303 2.37 -2.65 13.36
CA ALA A 303 3.70 -3.16 13.00
C ALA A 303 4.72 -2.01 12.83
N ILE A 304 4.32 -0.89 12.24
CA ILE A 304 5.14 0.32 12.14
C ILE A 304 5.50 0.84 13.54
N GLU A 305 4.55 0.93 14.45
CA GLU A 305 4.78 1.36 15.84
C GLU A 305 5.69 0.40 16.61
N ALA A 306 5.72 -0.88 16.22
CA ALA A 306 6.60 -1.91 16.77
C ALA A 306 8.00 -1.98 16.13
N GLY A 307 8.30 -1.08 15.17
CA GLY A 307 9.63 -0.95 14.59
C GLY A 307 9.77 -1.25 13.11
N MET A 308 8.70 -1.70 12.43
CA MET A 308 8.71 -1.76 10.96
C MET A 308 8.83 -0.34 10.39
N ARG A 309 9.57 -0.18 9.29
CA ARG A 309 9.76 1.10 8.61
C ARG A 309 9.28 1.03 7.18
N VAL A 310 8.93 2.17 6.62
CA VAL A 310 8.69 2.34 5.19
C VAL A 310 9.81 3.22 4.64
N CYS A 311 10.56 2.69 3.69
CA CYS A 311 11.70 3.39 3.11
C CYS A 311 11.49 3.66 1.63
N ARG A 312 12.01 4.81 1.19
CA ARG A 312 12.14 5.16 -0.22
C ARG A 312 13.58 5.00 -0.65
N PHE A 313 13.78 4.25 -1.74
CA PHE A 313 15.08 4.02 -2.36
C PHE A 313 15.07 4.60 -3.77
N TYR A 314 16.11 5.29 -4.14
CA TYR A 314 16.33 5.76 -5.50
C TYR A 314 17.75 5.49 -5.93
N ALA A 315 17.90 4.82 -7.04
CA ALA A 315 19.19 4.46 -7.60
C ALA A 315 19.28 4.76 -9.09
N LEU A 316 20.51 4.90 -9.57
CA LEU A 316 20.83 5.06 -10.97
C LEU A 316 21.63 3.84 -11.46
N LYS A 317 21.28 3.34 -12.65
CA LYS A 317 22.15 2.41 -13.38
C LYS A 317 23.30 3.21 -13.96
N PRO A 318 24.58 2.76 -13.84
CA PRO A 318 25.72 3.43 -14.47
C PRO A 318 25.58 3.54 -15.98
N ALA A 319 26.42 4.40 -16.56
CA ALA A 319 26.44 4.60 -18.02
C ALA A 319 27.06 3.46 -18.81
N GLU A 320 27.84 2.63 -18.16
CA GLU A 320 28.54 1.36 -18.49
C GLU A 320 29.81 1.26 -17.67
#